data_da38ba82ec4847b2c0be38a6e8645644
#
_entry.id   da38ba82ec4847b2c0be38a6e8645644
#
_cell.length_a   1.000
_cell.length_b   1.000
_cell.length_c   1.000
_cell.angle_alpha   90.00
_cell.angle_beta   90.00
_cell.angle_gamma   90.00
#
_symmetry.space_group_name_H-M   'P 1'
#
loop_
_entity.id
_entity.type
_entity.pdbx_description
1 polymer ?
#
loop_
_entity_poly.entity_id
_entity_poly.type
_entity_poly.pdbx_seq_one_letter_code
_entity_poly.pdbx_strand_id
1 'polypeptide(L)'
;ISLDGRPIIDHIVRYLARSPEVDNFVIVCEFDDHGKQIINYFEGKESIVGKQIVFVEDKKNGTGGAILNAETEIGSDESFIVWFADNICALDMDSLVNQYKFLNESQKNSGKNMIGMVVTRDYREEETGRIVCDPNETNRIIEFTEKPFTKLDLPETLGIYIFSNTLFSFIHKQRHSLEIGNSIDLSFDILAKLPSLGFGLYSFPIASNIDWIDVESPVYAERNKELVKRILAQMEGIK
;
A
#
# COMPACT_ATOMS: atom_id res chain seq x y z
N ILE A 1 6.12 -16.37 2.92
CA ILE A 1 6.15 -16.97 1.57
C ILE A 1 7.51 -16.65 0.94
N SER A 2 8.10 -17.62 0.25
CA SER A 2 9.34 -17.44 -0.51
C SER A 2 9.07 -17.56 -2.00
N LEU A 3 9.62 -16.63 -2.79
CA LEU A 3 9.55 -16.59 -4.24
C LEU A 3 11.00 -16.61 -4.77
N ASP A 4 11.29 -17.49 -5.70
CA ASP A 4 12.64 -17.64 -6.28
C ASP A 4 13.78 -17.64 -5.24
N GLY A 5 13.58 -18.39 -4.12
CA GLY A 5 14.57 -18.57 -3.05
C GLY A 5 14.71 -17.40 -2.06
N ARG A 6 13.94 -16.33 -2.20
CA ARG A 6 13.92 -15.17 -1.30
C ARG A 6 12.52 -14.92 -0.74
N PRO A 7 12.37 -14.42 0.51
CA PRO A 7 11.08 -13.97 1.02
C PRO A 7 10.45 -12.90 0.12
N ILE A 8 9.13 -12.95 -0.06
CA ILE A 8 8.40 -11.96 -0.86
C ILE A 8 8.72 -10.51 -0.43
N ILE A 9 8.79 -10.26 0.87
CA ILE A 9 9.11 -8.94 1.41
C ILE A 9 10.53 -8.46 1.02
N ASP A 10 11.50 -9.36 0.82
CA ASP A 10 12.85 -8.98 0.37
C ASP A 10 12.84 -8.46 -1.08
N HIS A 11 12.03 -9.06 -1.95
CA HIS A 11 11.85 -8.55 -3.32
C HIS A 11 11.28 -7.13 -3.30
N ILE A 12 10.25 -6.89 -2.47
CA ILE A 12 9.60 -5.58 -2.34
C ILE A 12 10.58 -4.54 -1.80
N VAL A 13 11.24 -4.82 -0.68
CA VAL A 13 12.19 -3.90 -0.04
C VAL A 13 13.34 -3.54 -0.98
N ARG A 14 13.95 -4.51 -1.66
CA ARG A 14 15.01 -4.27 -2.64
C ARG A 14 14.53 -3.47 -3.84
N TYR A 15 13.31 -3.72 -4.28
CA TYR A 15 12.71 -2.97 -5.38
C TYR A 15 12.53 -1.51 -5.00
N LEU A 16 11.88 -1.25 -3.88
CA LEU A 16 11.61 0.11 -3.37
C LEU A 16 12.90 0.86 -3.00
N ALA A 17 13.91 0.16 -2.49
CA ALA A 17 15.18 0.78 -2.10
C ALA A 17 15.95 1.45 -3.26
N ARG A 18 15.63 1.10 -4.52
CA ARG A 18 16.24 1.71 -5.69
C ARG A 18 15.70 3.11 -5.98
N SER A 19 14.49 3.41 -5.53
CA SER A 19 13.93 4.74 -5.70
C SER A 19 14.60 5.73 -4.75
N PRO A 20 15.06 6.90 -5.23
CA PRO A 20 15.56 7.96 -4.37
C PRO A 20 14.47 8.58 -3.49
N GLU A 21 13.21 8.36 -3.82
CA GLU A 21 12.03 8.87 -3.11
C GLU A 21 11.68 8.06 -1.84
N VAL A 22 12.36 6.96 -1.59
CA VAL A 22 12.19 6.12 -0.39
C VAL A 22 13.41 6.31 0.52
N ASP A 23 13.23 6.84 1.71
CA ASP A 23 14.32 7.13 2.65
C ASP A 23 14.64 5.93 3.56
N ASN A 24 13.60 5.30 4.10
CA ASN A 24 13.70 4.18 5.05
C ASN A 24 12.51 3.24 4.92
N PHE A 25 12.55 2.14 5.68
CA PHE A 25 11.48 1.15 5.73
C PHE A 25 11.01 0.95 7.17
N VAL A 26 9.69 0.93 7.35
CA VAL A 26 9.05 0.50 8.59
C VAL A 26 8.26 -0.78 8.28
N ILE A 27 8.70 -1.89 8.85
CA ILE A 27 8.05 -3.19 8.68
C ILE A 27 7.22 -3.48 9.92
N VAL A 28 5.90 -3.49 9.74
CA VAL A 28 4.97 -3.86 10.81
C VAL A 28 4.75 -5.37 10.74
N CYS A 29 5.12 -6.08 11.78
CA CYS A 29 4.95 -7.53 11.87
C CYS A 29 4.72 -7.97 13.33
N GLU A 30 4.11 -9.15 13.52
CA GLU A 30 4.00 -9.74 14.84
C GLU A 30 5.40 -10.07 15.40
N PHE A 31 5.63 -9.87 16.72
CA PHE A 31 6.90 -10.26 17.37
C PHE A 31 6.88 -11.70 17.91
N ASP A 32 6.06 -12.54 17.26
CA ASP A 32 6.01 -13.96 17.47
C ASP A 32 7.10 -14.72 16.67
N ASP A 33 7.01 -16.05 16.62
CA ASP A 33 7.98 -16.89 15.90
C ASP A 33 7.99 -16.64 14.38
N HIS A 34 6.87 -16.19 13.80
CA HIS A 34 6.80 -15.86 12.36
C HIS A 34 7.40 -14.49 12.07
N GLY A 35 7.06 -13.48 12.86
CA GLY A 35 7.65 -12.15 12.72
C GLY A 35 9.15 -12.13 13.02
N LYS A 36 9.62 -12.91 14.01
CA LYS A 36 11.05 -13.08 14.26
C LYS A 36 11.82 -13.64 13.07
N GLN A 37 11.20 -14.48 12.24
CA GLN A 37 11.86 -14.95 11.00
C GLN A 37 12.10 -13.78 10.03
N ILE A 38 11.17 -12.82 9.96
CA ILE A 38 11.33 -11.62 9.12
C ILE A 38 12.45 -10.75 9.69
N ILE A 39 12.42 -10.47 11.00
CA ILE A 39 13.42 -9.66 11.68
C ILE A 39 14.82 -10.26 11.49
N ASN A 40 14.98 -11.54 11.81
CA ASN A 40 16.27 -12.26 11.68
C ASN A 40 16.73 -12.32 10.22
N TYR A 41 15.80 -12.37 9.26
CA TYR A 41 16.14 -12.34 7.84
C TYR A 41 16.83 -11.05 7.43
N PHE A 42 16.38 -9.92 7.95
CA PHE A 42 16.94 -8.60 7.61
C PHE A 42 18.11 -8.19 8.51
N GLU A 43 18.33 -8.87 9.64
CA GLU A 43 19.46 -8.59 10.54
C GLU A 43 20.79 -8.63 9.78
N GLY A 44 21.57 -7.55 9.84
CA GLY A 44 22.84 -7.40 9.12
C GLY A 44 22.72 -7.19 7.60
N LYS A 45 21.51 -6.97 7.07
CA LYS A 45 21.26 -6.73 5.63
C LYS A 45 21.00 -5.28 5.26
N GLU A 46 21.08 -4.35 6.20
CA GLU A 46 20.85 -2.92 5.97
C GLU A 46 21.81 -2.37 4.91
N SER A 47 23.05 -2.87 4.87
CA SER A 47 24.06 -2.50 3.86
C SER A 47 23.68 -2.97 2.45
N ILE A 48 22.89 -4.04 2.31
CA ILE A 48 22.48 -4.59 1.01
C ILE A 48 21.32 -3.76 0.44
N VAL A 49 20.46 -3.27 1.33
CA VAL A 49 19.34 -2.40 0.98
C VAL A 49 19.81 -0.95 0.82
N GLY A 50 20.85 -0.55 1.54
CA GLY A 50 21.39 0.83 1.54
C GLY A 50 20.51 1.83 2.29
N LYS A 51 19.46 1.36 2.99
CA LYS A 51 18.49 2.17 3.73
C LYS A 51 18.16 1.52 5.06
N GLN A 52 17.77 2.32 6.04
CA GLN A 52 17.37 1.82 7.35
C GLN A 52 16.09 0.99 7.28
N ILE A 53 16.04 -0.09 8.04
CA ILE A 53 14.85 -0.91 8.23
C ILE A 53 14.53 -0.91 9.73
N VAL A 54 13.33 -0.47 10.07
CA VAL A 54 12.80 -0.48 11.44
C VAL A 54 11.67 -1.47 11.52
N PHE A 55 11.62 -2.25 12.61
CA PHE A 55 10.53 -3.20 12.88
C PHE A 55 9.61 -2.66 13.96
N VAL A 56 8.32 -2.72 13.70
CA VAL A 56 7.27 -2.31 14.61
C VAL A 56 6.34 -3.49 14.88
N GLU A 57 5.99 -3.68 16.15
CA GLU A 57 5.09 -4.76 16.54
C GLU A 57 3.67 -4.52 16.03
N ASP A 58 3.12 -5.51 15.31
CA ASP A 58 1.70 -5.53 14.98
C ASP A 58 0.88 -5.94 16.20
N LYS A 59 0.06 -5.03 16.68
CA LYS A 59 -0.83 -5.24 17.84
C LYS A 59 -2.13 -5.98 17.49
N LYS A 60 -2.24 -6.54 16.29
CA LYS A 60 -3.43 -7.26 15.80
C LYS A 60 -4.72 -6.42 15.86
N ASN A 61 -4.58 -5.15 15.59
CA ASN A 61 -5.66 -4.18 15.65
C ASN A 61 -6.18 -3.77 14.25
N GLY A 62 -6.00 -4.65 13.26
CA GLY A 62 -6.45 -4.49 11.89
C GLY A 62 -5.47 -3.72 11.01
N THR A 63 -5.73 -3.69 9.70
CA THR A 63 -4.83 -3.07 8.70
C THR A 63 -4.65 -1.57 8.91
N GLY A 64 -5.68 -0.84 9.27
CA GLY A 64 -5.60 0.56 9.68
C GLY A 64 -4.90 0.74 11.01
N GLY A 65 -5.07 -0.22 11.94
CA GLY A 65 -4.35 -0.26 13.20
C GLY A 65 -2.87 -0.52 13.05
N ALA A 66 -2.46 -1.37 12.11
CA ALA A 66 -1.07 -1.62 11.77
C ALA A 66 -0.37 -0.34 11.28
N ILE A 67 -1.03 0.45 10.43
CA ILE A 67 -0.53 1.76 10.01
C ILE A 67 -0.34 2.68 11.22
N LEU A 68 -1.30 2.71 12.13
CA LEU A 68 -1.22 3.52 13.35
C LEU A 68 -0.06 3.08 14.28
N ASN A 69 0.26 1.78 14.32
CA ASN A 69 1.40 1.29 15.09
C ASN A 69 2.74 1.85 14.56
N ALA A 70 2.82 2.16 13.27
CA ALA A 70 4.00 2.74 12.62
C ALA A 70 4.12 4.26 12.77
N GLU A 71 3.11 4.96 13.31
CA GLU A 71 3.04 6.43 13.37
C GLU A 71 4.29 7.07 14.00
N THR A 72 4.81 6.50 15.08
CA THR A 72 6.00 7.04 15.77
C THR A 72 7.26 6.99 14.90
N GLU A 73 7.41 5.91 14.12
CA GLU A 73 8.58 5.72 13.25
C GLU A 73 8.49 6.52 11.95
N ILE A 74 7.27 6.74 11.45
CA ILE A 74 7.01 7.63 10.32
C ILE A 74 7.20 9.09 10.74
N GLY A 75 6.83 9.41 11.98
CA GLY A 75 7.11 10.70 12.59
C GLY A 75 6.46 11.88 11.88
N SER A 76 7.27 12.91 11.60
CA SER A 76 6.82 14.16 10.96
C SER A 76 6.93 14.16 9.43
N ASP A 77 7.23 13.04 8.81
CA ASP A 77 7.32 12.94 7.35
C ASP A 77 6.01 13.41 6.71
N GLU A 78 6.11 14.16 5.63
CA GLU A 78 4.93 14.74 4.98
C GLU A 78 4.05 13.66 4.35
N SER A 79 4.65 12.55 3.90
CA SER A 79 3.96 11.44 3.26
C SER A 79 4.70 10.12 3.47
N PHE A 80 3.96 9.02 3.35
CA PHE A 80 4.51 7.67 3.44
C PHE A 80 3.79 6.72 2.49
N ILE A 81 4.49 5.65 2.10
CA ILE A 81 3.95 4.60 1.24
C ILE A 81 3.54 3.42 2.12
N VAL A 82 2.34 2.90 1.89
CA VAL A 82 1.88 1.63 2.44
C VAL A 82 1.88 0.61 1.32
N TRP A 83 2.55 -0.52 1.56
CA TRP A 83 2.60 -1.63 0.61
C TRP A 83 2.31 -2.93 1.35
N PHE A 84 1.22 -3.59 1.00
CA PHE A 84 0.88 -4.88 1.58
C PHE A 84 1.86 -5.94 1.07
N ALA A 85 2.50 -6.65 1.99
CA ALA A 85 3.66 -7.49 1.72
C ALA A 85 3.36 -8.79 0.94
N ASP A 86 2.11 -9.05 0.61
CA ASP A 86 1.64 -10.12 -0.28
C ASP A 86 1.52 -9.66 -1.74
N ASN A 87 1.60 -8.37 -2.01
CA ASN A 87 1.46 -7.80 -3.34
C ASN A 87 2.82 -7.57 -4.01
N ILE A 88 3.02 -8.10 -5.21
CA ILE A 88 4.19 -7.81 -6.04
C ILE A 88 3.78 -7.13 -7.34
N CYS A 89 4.51 -6.06 -7.66
CA CYS A 89 4.27 -5.22 -8.82
C CYS A 89 5.53 -4.41 -9.16
N ALA A 90 5.87 -4.29 -10.43
CA ALA A 90 6.94 -3.40 -10.90
C ALA A 90 6.41 -1.97 -11.12
N LEU A 91 5.90 -1.36 -10.04
CA LEU A 91 5.30 -0.04 -10.04
C LEU A 91 6.35 1.05 -10.31
N ASP A 92 6.08 1.98 -11.21
CA ASP A 92 6.90 3.18 -11.41
C ASP A 92 6.76 4.11 -10.19
N MET A 93 7.71 3.97 -9.24
CA MET A 93 7.71 4.71 -7.99
C MET A 93 7.92 6.22 -8.19
N ASP A 94 8.77 6.59 -9.13
CA ASP A 94 9.06 8.00 -9.40
C ASP A 94 7.81 8.69 -9.98
N SER A 95 7.10 8.03 -10.89
CA SER A 95 5.83 8.52 -11.42
C SER A 95 4.76 8.62 -10.33
N LEU A 96 4.62 7.62 -9.45
CA LEU A 96 3.66 7.66 -8.33
C LEU A 96 3.93 8.86 -7.42
N VAL A 97 5.16 9.01 -6.96
CA VAL A 97 5.54 10.07 -6.01
C VAL A 97 5.43 11.45 -6.65
N ASN A 98 5.86 11.60 -7.91
CA ASN A 98 5.75 12.87 -8.62
C ASN A 98 4.28 13.28 -8.83
N GLN A 99 3.41 12.35 -9.18
CA GLN A 99 1.97 12.64 -9.32
C GLN A 99 1.35 13.00 -7.97
N TYR A 100 1.71 12.29 -6.90
CA TYR A 100 1.26 12.63 -5.55
C TYR A 100 1.68 14.05 -5.16
N LYS A 101 2.96 14.40 -5.30
CA LYS A 101 3.48 15.73 -4.98
C LYS A 101 2.74 16.81 -5.76
N PHE A 102 2.55 16.63 -7.06
CA PHE A 102 1.84 17.56 -7.92
C PHE A 102 0.38 17.78 -7.48
N LEU A 103 -0.36 16.70 -7.24
CA LEU A 103 -1.76 16.78 -6.80
C LEU A 103 -1.88 17.38 -5.40
N ASN A 104 -1.03 16.99 -4.47
CA ASN A 104 -1.04 17.49 -3.10
C ASN A 104 -0.81 19.02 -3.08
N GLU A 105 0.15 19.51 -3.85
CA GLU A 105 0.39 20.95 -3.98
C GLU A 105 -0.80 21.68 -4.63
N SER A 106 -1.35 21.14 -5.70
CA SER A 106 -2.54 21.68 -6.36
C SER A 106 -3.74 21.77 -5.42
N GLN A 107 -3.97 20.73 -4.61
CA GLN A 107 -5.07 20.71 -3.64
C GLN A 107 -4.84 21.72 -2.51
N LYS A 108 -3.61 21.79 -1.96
CA LYS A 108 -3.24 22.80 -0.95
C LYS A 108 -3.51 24.22 -1.47
N ASN A 109 -3.13 24.53 -2.71
CA ASN A 109 -3.36 25.83 -3.34
C ASN A 109 -4.85 26.14 -3.54
N SER A 110 -5.69 25.12 -3.65
CA SER A 110 -7.15 25.24 -3.77
C SER A 110 -7.88 25.20 -2.41
N GLY A 111 -7.13 25.19 -1.30
CA GLY A 111 -7.71 25.11 0.05
C GLY A 111 -8.36 23.76 0.38
N LYS A 112 -8.03 22.71 -0.38
CA LYS A 112 -8.53 21.35 -0.16
C LYS A 112 -7.44 20.48 0.47
N ASN A 113 -7.87 19.47 1.22
CA ASN A 113 -6.95 18.50 1.84
C ASN A 113 -6.94 17.20 1.03
N MET A 114 -5.78 16.87 0.48
CA MET A 114 -5.52 15.57 -0.10
C MET A 114 -5.00 14.63 1.00
N ILE A 115 -5.63 13.45 1.12
CA ILE A 115 -5.19 12.45 2.10
C ILE A 115 -4.29 11.39 1.49
N GLY A 116 -4.44 11.09 0.20
CA GLY A 116 -3.56 10.13 -0.45
C GLY A 116 -3.98 9.71 -1.85
N MET A 117 -3.24 8.73 -2.36
CA MET A 117 -3.51 8.04 -3.62
C MET A 117 -3.53 6.54 -3.41
N VAL A 118 -4.39 5.86 -4.17
CA VAL A 118 -4.54 4.41 -4.21
C VAL A 118 -4.04 3.92 -5.56
N VAL A 119 -3.12 2.97 -5.58
CA VAL A 119 -2.69 2.32 -6.82
C VAL A 119 -3.79 1.40 -7.32
N THR A 120 -4.13 1.51 -8.59
CA THR A 120 -5.26 0.81 -9.19
C THR A 120 -4.88 0.19 -10.54
N ARG A 121 -5.68 -0.73 -11.01
CA ARG A 121 -5.65 -1.25 -12.36
C ARG A 121 -7.06 -1.41 -12.90
N ASP A 122 -7.17 -1.59 -14.21
CA ASP A 122 -8.43 -1.91 -14.85
C ASP A 122 -9.04 -3.19 -14.27
N TYR A 123 -10.36 -3.29 -14.40
CA TYR A 123 -11.17 -4.38 -13.87
C TYR A 123 -10.54 -5.77 -13.93
N ARG A 124 -10.72 -6.54 -12.84
CA ARG A 124 -10.34 -7.94 -12.70
C ARG A 124 -11.39 -8.72 -11.89
N GLU A 125 -11.39 -10.06 -12.00
CA GLU A 125 -12.34 -10.94 -11.29
C GLU A 125 -11.90 -11.31 -9.85
N GLU A 126 -11.23 -10.45 -9.12
CA GLU A 126 -10.76 -10.74 -7.77
C GLU A 126 -11.59 -10.02 -6.69
N GLU A 127 -11.57 -10.55 -5.47
CA GLU A 127 -12.24 -9.97 -4.32
C GLU A 127 -11.42 -8.83 -3.72
N THR A 128 -11.36 -7.71 -4.43
CA THR A 128 -10.61 -6.50 -4.03
C THR A 128 -11.52 -5.29 -3.96
N GLY A 129 -11.01 -4.19 -3.42
CA GLY A 129 -11.72 -2.91 -3.41
C GLY A 129 -11.97 -2.37 -4.82
N ARG A 130 -13.09 -1.70 -5.01
CA ARG A 130 -13.51 -1.02 -6.24
C ARG A 130 -13.67 0.47 -6.00
N ILE A 131 -13.35 1.27 -7.02
CA ILE A 131 -13.43 2.72 -6.93
C ILE A 131 -14.27 3.31 -8.07
N VAL A 132 -14.91 4.44 -7.79
CA VAL A 132 -15.49 5.31 -8.81
C VAL A 132 -14.74 6.63 -8.80
N CYS A 133 -14.29 7.07 -9.98
CA CYS A 133 -13.61 8.35 -10.12
C CYS A 133 -14.57 9.46 -10.57
N ASP A 134 -14.31 10.69 -10.15
CA ASP A 134 -15.04 11.88 -10.59
C ASP A 134 -14.79 12.11 -12.09
N PRO A 135 -15.83 12.23 -12.92
CA PRO A 135 -15.66 12.51 -14.35
C PRO A 135 -15.09 13.91 -14.64
N ASN A 136 -15.16 14.84 -13.68
CA ASN A 136 -14.73 16.22 -13.85
C ASN A 136 -13.38 16.54 -13.19
N GLU A 137 -12.90 15.68 -12.29
CA GLU A 137 -11.61 15.85 -11.63
C GLU A 137 -10.77 14.57 -11.79
N THR A 138 -9.77 14.62 -12.66
CA THR A 138 -8.96 13.45 -13.06
C THR A 138 -8.47 12.64 -11.86
N ASN A 139 -8.80 11.36 -11.86
CA ASN A 139 -8.38 10.37 -10.86
C ASN A 139 -8.85 10.64 -9.42
N ARG A 140 -9.71 11.63 -9.17
CA ARG A 140 -10.30 11.80 -7.85
C ARG A 140 -11.29 10.68 -7.56
N ILE A 141 -11.08 9.96 -6.46
CA ILE A 141 -12.01 8.91 -6.02
C ILE A 141 -13.19 9.59 -5.30
N ILE A 142 -14.42 9.32 -5.76
CA ILE A 142 -15.66 9.78 -5.16
C ILE A 142 -16.41 8.67 -4.43
N GLU A 143 -16.14 7.41 -4.75
CA GLU A 143 -16.67 6.24 -4.07
C GLU A 143 -15.61 5.15 -3.98
N PHE A 144 -15.57 4.48 -2.84
CA PHE A 144 -14.72 3.31 -2.59
C PHE A 144 -15.59 2.22 -1.96
N THR A 145 -15.64 1.04 -2.60
CA THR A 145 -16.40 -0.11 -2.11
C THR A 145 -15.45 -1.29 -1.93
N GLU A 146 -15.31 -1.74 -0.69
CA GLU A 146 -14.49 -2.91 -0.38
C GLU A 146 -15.28 -4.19 -0.61
N LYS A 147 -14.68 -5.12 -1.36
CA LYS A 147 -15.20 -6.48 -1.63
C LYS A 147 -16.71 -6.50 -1.91
N PRO A 148 -17.20 -5.83 -2.97
CA PRO A 148 -18.63 -5.78 -3.26
C PRO A 148 -19.20 -7.18 -3.49
N PHE A 149 -20.42 -7.44 -2.98
CA PHE A 149 -21.12 -8.72 -3.15
C PHE A 149 -21.44 -9.06 -4.61
N THR A 150 -21.48 -8.06 -5.47
CA THR A 150 -21.71 -8.22 -6.90
C THR A 150 -20.47 -7.83 -7.67
N LYS A 151 -20.20 -8.54 -8.76
CA LYS A 151 -19.14 -8.19 -9.70
C LYS A 151 -19.40 -6.79 -10.27
N LEU A 152 -18.46 -5.87 -10.02
CA LEU A 152 -18.52 -4.53 -10.56
C LEU A 152 -17.42 -4.38 -11.63
N ASP A 153 -17.81 -3.80 -12.79
CA ASP A 153 -16.86 -3.44 -13.85
C ASP A 153 -16.23 -2.07 -13.55
N LEU A 154 -15.42 -2.05 -12.50
CA LEU A 154 -14.73 -0.87 -11.97
C LEU A 154 -13.26 -1.19 -11.70
N PRO A 155 -12.37 -0.17 -11.73
CA PRO A 155 -10.97 -0.36 -11.34
C PRO A 155 -10.82 -0.98 -9.96
N GLU A 156 -9.88 -1.89 -9.82
CA GLU A 156 -9.54 -2.54 -8.56
C GLU A 156 -8.32 -1.90 -7.89
N THR A 157 -8.26 -2.01 -6.57
CA THR A 157 -7.14 -1.51 -5.75
C THR A 157 -6.09 -2.61 -5.55
N LEU A 158 -4.81 -2.24 -5.50
CA LEU A 158 -3.70 -3.20 -5.51
C LEU A 158 -3.02 -3.39 -4.14
N GLY A 159 -3.59 -2.87 -3.04
CA GLY A 159 -2.93 -2.93 -1.73
C GLY A 159 -1.67 -2.06 -1.63
N ILE A 160 -1.54 -1.05 -2.49
CA ILE A 160 -0.42 -0.11 -2.55
C ILE A 160 -0.97 1.31 -2.51
N TYR A 161 -0.42 2.13 -1.63
CA TYR A 161 -0.94 3.47 -1.34
C TYR A 161 0.21 4.44 -1.07
N ILE A 162 -0.03 5.74 -1.33
CA ILE A 162 0.76 6.83 -0.77
C ILE A 162 -0.17 7.75 0.00
N PHE A 163 0.16 8.05 1.25
CA PHE A 163 -0.66 8.86 2.13
C PHE A 163 0.09 10.07 2.68
N SER A 164 -0.64 11.14 2.91
CA SER A 164 -0.21 12.24 3.77
C SER A 164 -0.26 11.79 5.25
N ASN A 165 0.63 12.33 6.07
CA ASN A 165 0.60 12.08 7.52
C ASN A 165 -0.71 12.53 8.21
N THR A 166 -1.52 13.37 7.55
CA THR A 166 -2.86 13.74 8.03
C THR A 166 -3.80 12.52 8.17
N LEU A 167 -3.47 11.41 7.50
CA LEU A 167 -4.20 10.14 7.66
C LEU A 167 -4.22 9.69 9.12
N PHE A 168 -3.13 9.84 9.87
CA PHE A 168 -3.07 9.46 11.29
C PHE A 168 -4.15 10.15 12.12
N SER A 169 -4.33 11.46 11.93
CA SER A 169 -5.39 12.20 12.62
C SER A 169 -6.78 11.66 12.29
N PHE A 170 -7.00 11.19 11.07
CA PHE A 170 -8.26 10.56 10.68
C PHE A 170 -8.43 9.18 11.32
N ILE A 171 -7.40 8.33 11.32
CA ILE A 171 -7.43 7.02 11.98
C ILE A 171 -7.70 7.17 13.49
N HIS A 172 -7.05 8.12 14.16
CA HIS A 172 -7.32 8.40 15.57
C HIS A 172 -8.78 8.75 15.84
N LYS A 173 -9.39 9.61 14.99
CA LYS A 173 -10.82 9.95 15.11
C LYS A 173 -11.72 8.72 14.93
N GLN A 174 -11.42 7.87 13.93
CA GLN A 174 -12.18 6.63 13.71
C GLN A 174 -12.03 5.68 14.90
N ARG A 175 -10.81 5.53 15.45
CA ARG A 175 -10.56 4.69 16.63
C ARG A 175 -11.37 5.13 17.85
N HIS A 176 -11.52 6.43 18.08
CA HIS A 176 -12.34 6.94 19.18
C HIS A 176 -13.84 6.68 18.99
N SER A 177 -14.30 6.49 17.76
CA SER A 177 -15.70 6.18 17.46
C SER A 177 -16.03 4.68 17.53
N LEU A 178 -15.02 3.82 17.58
CA LEU A 178 -15.19 2.38 17.73
C LEU A 178 -15.17 1.99 19.22
N GLU A 179 -15.85 0.90 19.55
CA GLU A 179 -15.76 0.32 20.89
C GLU A 179 -14.32 -0.08 21.23
N ILE A 180 -13.95 0.03 22.51
CA ILE A 180 -12.61 -0.29 23.00
C ILE A 180 -12.27 -1.74 22.65
N GLY A 181 -11.19 -1.94 21.89
CA GLY A 181 -10.70 -3.27 21.49
C GLY A 181 -11.07 -3.71 20.07
N ASN A 182 -11.86 -2.93 19.34
CA ASN A 182 -12.15 -3.25 17.95
C ASN A 182 -10.94 -2.95 17.04
N SER A 183 -10.73 -3.84 16.06
CA SER A 183 -9.75 -3.63 15.00
C SER A 183 -10.23 -2.54 14.03
N ILE A 184 -9.29 -1.83 13.43
CA ILE A 184 -9.55 -0.83 12.39
C ILE A 184 -9.11 -1.40 11.06
N ASP A 185 -10.04 -1.60 10.15
CA ASP A 185 -9.74 -2.00 8.80
C ASP A 185 -9.46 -0.78 7.92
N LEU A 186 -8.35 -0.80 7.16
CA LEU A 186 -7.98 0.31 6.28
C LEU A 186 -9.05 0.56 5.22
N SER A 187 -9.56 -0.49 4.60
CA SER A 187 -10.49 -0.38 3.48
C SER A 187 -11.89 0.03 3.94
N PHE A 188 -12.46 -0.69 4.92
CA PHE A 188 -13.84 -0.47 5.39
C PHE A 188 -13.98 0.76 6.29
N ASP A 189 -13.04 0.95 7.22
CA ASP A 189 -13.17 1.98 8.25
C ASP A 189 -12.55 3.31 7.84
N ILE A 190 -11.62 3.29 6.88
CA ILE A 190 -10.87 4.46 6.46
C ILE A 190 -11.22 4.82 5.00
N LEU A 191 -10.73 4.03 4.03
CA LEU A 191 -10.80 4.41 2.61
C LEU A 191 -12.24 4.60 2.11
N ALA A 192 -13.16 3.71 2.48
CA ALA A 192 -14.56 3.81 2.08
C ALA A 192 -15.26 5.08 2.61
N LYS A 193 -14.77 5.66 3.71
CA LYS A 193 -15.37 6.86 4.32
C LYS A 193 -14.78 8.18 3.81
N LEU A 194 -13.52 8.17 3.37
CA LEU A 194 -12.81 9.40 2.99
C LEU A 194 -13.52 10.23 1.90
N PRO A 195 -13.99 9.64 0.78
CA PRO A 195 -14.64 10.42 -0.27
C PRO A 195 -15.92 11.12 0.21
N SER A 196 -16.76 10.43 0.99
CA SER A 196 -18.02 10.97 1.52
C SER A 196 -17.81 12.12 2.52
N LEU A 197 -16.65 12.15 3.18
CA LEU A 197 -16.26 13.20 4.13
C LEU A 197 -15.53 14.37 3.46
N GLY A 198 -15.40 14.36 2.13
CA GLY A 198 -14.81 15.44 1.34
C GLY A 198 -13.28 15.45 1.29
N PHE A 199 -12.62 14.41 1.80
CA PHE A 199 -11.17 14.28 1.67
C PHE A 199 -10.78 13.92 0.23
N GLY A 200 -9.69 14.50 -0.26
CA GLY A 200 -9.12 14.18 -1.56
C GLY A 200 -8.42 12.82 -1.52
N LEU A 201 -9.04 11.81 -2.12
CA LEU A 201 -8.45 10.50 -2.40
C LEU A 201 -8.41 10.32 -3.91
N TYR A 202 -7.25 9.94 -4.45
CA TYR A 202 -7.02 9.86 -5.89
C TYR A 202 -6.57 8.46 -6.28
N SER A 203 -6.85 8.05 -7.52
CA SER A 203 -6.31 6.82 -8.07
C SER A 203 -5.00 7.07 -8.83
N PHE A 204 -4.10 6.09 -8.80
CA PHE A 204 -2.94 5.99 -9.66
C PHE A 204 -3.08 4.71 -10.50
N PRO A 205 -3.60 4.78 -11.71
CA PRO A 205 -3.74 3.61 -12.56
C PRO A 205 -2.36 3.17 -13.07
N ILE A 206 -2.03 1.89 -12.87
CA ILE A 206 -0.82 1.33 -13.48
C ILE A 206 -1.01 1.12 -14.98
N ALA A 207 0.07 1.20 -15.73
CA ALA A 207 0.04 0.93 -17.16
C ALA A 207 -0.36 -0.54 -17.44
N SER A 208 -1.08 -0.78 -18.53
CA SER A 208 -1.63 -2.10 -18.89
C SER A 208 -0.58 -3.18 -19.11
N ASN A 209 0.69 -2.81 -19.35
CA ASN A 209 1.82 -3.72 -19.49
C ASN A 209 2.52 -4.04 -18.15
N ILE A 210 2.09 -3.46 -17.04
CA ILE A 210 2.59 -3.77 -15.71
C ILE A 210 1.75 -4.89 -15.11
N ASP A 211 2.42 -5.98 -14.82
CA ASP A 211 1.82 -7.11 -14.13
C ASP A 211 1.76 -6.87 -12.62
N TRP A 212 0.75 -7.42 -11.99
CA TRP A 212 0.54 -7.44 -10.55
C TRP A 212 -0.08 -8.76 -10.11
N ILE A 213 0.22 -9.19 -8.90
CA ILE A 213 -0.42 -10.33 -8.25
C ILE A 213 -0.40 -10.14 -6.72
N ASP A 214 -1.51 -10.49 -6.10
CA ASP A 214 -1.61 -10.74 -4.66
C ASP A 214 -1.24 -12.22 -4.40
N VAL A 215 -0.17 -12.43 -3.63
CA VAL A 215 0.35 -13.77 -3.34
C VAL A 215 -0.24 -14.30 -2.04
N GLU A 216 -1.48 -14.72 -2.07
CA GLU A 216 -2.23 -15.18 -0.89
C GLU A 216 -1.62 -16.42 -0.23
N SER A 217 -0.99 -17.30 -1.00
CA SER A 217 -0.44 -18.56 -0.49
C SER A 217 0.68 -19.13 -1.37
N PRO A 218 1.55 -20.03 -0.82
CA PRO A 218 2.56 -20.73 -1.62
C PRO A 218 1.95 -21.53 -2.77
N VAL A 219 0.76 -22.11 -2.58
CA VAL A 219 0.06 -22.86 -3.61
C VAL A 219 -0.42 -21.94 -4.74
N TYR A 220 -0.91 -20.76 -4.38
CA TYR A 220 -1.32 -19.75 -5.37
C TYR A 220 -0.11 -19.24 -6.16
N ALA A 221 1.01 -18.98 -5.49
CA ALA A 221 2.26 -18.59 -6.15
C ALA A 221 2.74 -19.65 -7.16
N GLU A 222 2.71 -20.94 -6.79
CA GLU A 222 3.13 -22.02 -7.70
C GLU A 222 2.17 -22.18 -8.90
N ARG A 223 0.86 -22.01 -8.68
CA ARG A 223 -0.11 -22.01 -9.79
C ARG A 223 0.11 -20.87 -10.78
N ASN A 224 0.57 -19.73 -10.30
CA ASN A 224 0.82 -18.51 -11.06
C ASN A 224 2.31 -18.25 -11.31
N LYS A 225 3.16 -19.28 -11.23
CA LYS A 225 4.62 -19.11 -11.23
C LYS A 225 5.20 -18.36 -12.42
N GLU A 226 4.63 -18.50 -13.60
CA GLU A 226 5.11 -17.78 -14.79
C GLU A 226 4.78 -16.29 -14.72
N LEU A 227 3.62 -15.92 -14.16
CA LEU A 227 3.28 -14.54 -13.85
C LEU A 227 4.22 -13.98 -12.77
N VAL A 228 4.41 -14.71 -11.66
CA VAL A 228 5.33 -14.34 -10.57
C VAL A 228 6.74 -14.08 -11.12
N LYS A 229 7.31 -15.00 -11.92
CA LYS A 229 8.63 -14.82 -12.52
C LYS A 229 8.70 -13.58 -13.42
N ARG A 230 7.67 -13.33 -14.21
CA ARG A 230 7.62 -12.16 -15.07
C ARG A 230 7.60 -10.86 -14.27
N ILE A 231 6.81 -10.81 -13.18
CA ILE A 231 6.78 -9.65 -12.28
C ILE A 231 8.14 -9.46 -11.61
N LEU A 232 8.75 -10.53 -11.08
CA LEU A 232 10.07 -10.43 -10.45
C LEU A 232 11.13 -9.94 -11.44
N ALA A 233 11.11 -10.42 -12.68
CA ALA A 233 11.99 -9.92 -13.74
C ALA A 233 11.77 -8.43 -14.03
N GLN A 234 10.52 -7.99 -14.09
CA GLN A 234 10.18 -6.56 -14.23
C GLN A 234 10.72 -5.76 -13.03
N MET A 235 10.51 -6.24 -11.81
CA MET A 235 11.01 -5.61 -10.59
C MET A 235 12.55 -5.56 -10.54
N GLU A 236 13.25 -6.53 -11.11
CA GLU A 236 14.71 -6.56 -11.20
C GLU A 236 15.27 -5.73 -12.36
N GLY A 237 14.41 -5.24 -13.26
CA GLY A 237 14.79 -4.49 -14.46
C GLY A 237 15.41 -5.38 -15.55
N ILE A 238 15.14 -6.68 -15.49
CA ILE A 238 15.54 -7.67 -16.52
C ILE A 238 14.53 -7.57 -17.66
N LYS A 239 14.99 -7.22 -18.85
CA LYS A 239 14.18 -7.14 -20.07
C LYS A 239 14.10 -8.50 -20.75
#